data_cc32e80c4937001883038e3885cba202
#
_entry.id   cc32e80c4937001883038e3885cba202
#
_cell.length_a   1.000
_cell.length_b   1.000
_cell.length_c   1.000
_cell.angle_alpha   90.00
_cell.angle_beta   90.00
_cell.angle_gamma   90.00
#
_symmetry.space_group_name_H-M   'P 1'
#
loop_
_entity.id
_entity.type
_entity.pdbx_description
1 polymer ?
#
loop_
_entity_poly.entity_id
_entity_poly.type
_entity_poly.pdbx_seq_one_letter_code
_entity_poly.pdbx_strand_id
1 'polypeptide(L)'
;ANQLALFTQKLAQTTGGTNRDAAQLTVLAMTGVTAMTRQTAYQMELFGSEWPAEVVGPELAAADITHISNEVPFVAGCKVNLAEDNFNFCSKPSYLDSLTLSGVDIIGLTGNHQNDFGYDAARDSLAFYEENGLPVYGGGIDKTAAFAPYYRTANGTRFAFLGANMYGPSFAWATDNRPGSAEYDLGILSATIRSIKEKNLADVVLVELQWQES
;
A
#
# COMPACT_ATOMS: atom_id res chain seq x y z
N ALA A 1 -17.27 -3.67 -20.83
CA ALA A 1 -16.85 -2.26 -20.90
C ALA A 1 -16.45 -1.80 -19.50
N ASN A 2 -15.24 -1.32 -19.40
CA ASN A 2 -14.53 -0.90 -18.22
C ASN A 2 -15.26 0.28 -17.54
N GLN A 3 -15.74 0.12 -16.30
CA GLN A 3 -16.52 1.15 -15.59
C GLN A 3 -15.66 2.40 -15.30
N LEU A 4 -14.36 2.23 -15.06
CA LEU A 4 -13.44 3.34 -14.83
C LEU A 4 -13.20 4.12 -16.14
N ALA A 5 -13.02 3.45 -17.27
CA ALA A 5 -12.92 4.09 -18.58
C ALA A 5 -14.21 4.84 -18.94
N LEU A 6 -15.39 4.28 -18.61
CA LEU A 6 -16.68 4.96 -18.75
C LEU A 6 -16.81 6.16 -17.82
N PHE A 7 -16.26 6.07 -16.60
CA PHE A 7 -16.27 7.17 -15.64
C PHE A 7 -15.33 8.31 -16.09
N THR A 8 -14.10 8.00 -16.50
CA THR A 8 -13.15 8.97 -17.06
C THR A 8 -13.67 9.57 -18.38
N GLN A 9 -14.28 8.76 -19.23
CA GLN A 9 -14.89 9.25 -20.47
C GLN A 9 -16.11 10.17 -20.20
N LYS A 10 -16.93 9.87 -19.20
CA LYS A 10 -18.02 10.74 -18.75
C LYS A 10 -17.50 12.03 -18.12
N LEU A 11 -16.44 11.98 -17.32
CA LEU A 11 -15.79 13.18 -16.77
C LEU A 11 -15.21 14.07 -17.89
N ALA A 12 -14.61 13.49 -18.93
CA ALA A 12 -14.10 14.22 -20.10
C ALA A 12 -15.20 14.80 -20.99
N GLN A 13 -16.41 14.22 -20.98
CA GLN A 13 -17.55 14.67 -21.77
C GLN A 13 -18.44 15.71 -21.05
N THR A 14 -18.25 15.94 -19.75
CA THR A 14 -18.95 17.03 -19.05
C THR A 14 -18.33 18.37 -19.41
N THR A 15 -18.66 18.87 -20.57
CA THR A 15 -18.31 20.24 -21.06
C THR A 15 -19.06 21.34 -20.33
N GLY A 16 -19.75 21.06 -19.26
CA GLY A 16 -20.57 21.98 -18.50
C GLY A 16 -19.89 22.47 -17.23
N GLY A 17 -19.19 23.60 -17.30
CA GLY A 17 -19.01 24.48 -16.14
C GLY A 17 -18.10 23.99 -15.02
N THR A 18 -17.18 23.04 -15.24
CA THR A 18 -16.15 22.74 -14.27
C THR A 18 -14.91 23.60 -14.56
N ASN A 19 -14.32 24.18 -13.53
CA ASN A 19 -13.01 24.86 -13.60
C ASN A 19 -11.84 23.87 -13.61
N ARG A 20 -12.08 22.60 -13.97
CA ARG A 20 -11.06 21.53 -13.98
C ARG A 20 -10.41 21.48 -15.36
N ASP A 21 -9.10 21.57 -15.35
CA ASP A 21 -8.28 21.25 -16.50
C ASP A 21 -8.12 19.71 -16.59
N ALA A 22 -8.63 19.10 -17.64
CA ALA A 22 -8.54 17.65 -17.84
C ALA A 22 -7.09 17.17 -17.95
N ALA A 23 -6.15 18.02 -18.39
CA ALA A 23 -4.73 17.71 -18.47
C ALA A 23 -4.04 17.68 -17.08
N GLN A 24 -4.70 18.21 -16.05
CA GLN A 24 -4.22 18.20 -14.67
C GLN A 24 -5.00 17.23 -13.79
N LEU A 25 -5.89 16.44 -14.36
CA LEU A 25 -6.61 15.40 -13.63
C LEU A 25 -5.66 14.24 -13.30
N THR A 26 -5.55 13.89 -12.03
CA THR A 26 -4.83 12.70 -11.58
C THR A 26 -5.83 11.68 -11.06
N VAL A 27 -5.76 10.47 -11.59
CA VAL A 27 -6.53 9.31 -11.12
C VAL A 27 -5.67 8.53 -10.16
N LEU A 28 -6.08 8.47 -8.90
CA LEU A 28 -5.46 7.65 -7.87
C LEU A 28 -6.38 6.46 -7.57
N ALA A 29 -5.89 5.25 -7.81
CA ALA A 29 -6.53 4.02 -7.35
C ALA A 29 -5.93 3.62 -6.00
N MET A 30 -6.77 3.49 -4.97
CA MET A 30 -6.37 2.99 -3.66
C MET A 30 -7.18 1.74 -3.33
N THR A 31 -6.49 0.65 -3.04
CA THR A 31 -7.13 -0.57 -2.58
C THR A 31 -7.16 -0.62 -1.05
N GLY A 32 -8.00 -1.48 -0.50
CA GLY A 32 -7.90 -1.91 0.89
C GLY A 32 -6.76 -2.92 1.08
N VAL A 33 -6.85 -3.70 2.17
CA VAL A 33 -5.85 -4.73 2.51
C VAL A 33 -5.68 -5.72 1.37
N THR A 34 -4.42 -5.85 0.91
CA THR A 34 -3.99 -6.84 -0.07
C THR A 34 -3.13 -7.87 0.66
N ALA A 35 -3.74 -8.98 1.04
CA ALA A 35 -3.06 -10.07 1.74
C ALA A 35 -3.08 -11.33 0.88
N MET A 36 -1.98 -11.57 0.15
CA MET A 36 -1.82 -12.76 -0.69
C MET A 36 -1.41 -13.96 0.17
N THR A 37 -2.34 -14.38 1.04
CA THR A 37 -2.20 -15.45 2.02
C THR A 37 -3.48 -16.28 2.10
N ARG A 38 -3.51 -17.32 2.91
CA ARG A 38 -4.67 -18.19 3.13
C ARG A 38 -5.33 -18.65 1.83
N GLN A 39 -6.64 -18.41 1.67
CA GLN A 39 -7.41 -18.84 0.51
C GLN A 39 -6.97 -18.16 -0.78
N THR A 40 -6.59 -16.87 -0.72
CA THR A 40 -6.05 -16.17 -1.89
C THR A 40 -4.75 -16.84 -2.37
N ALA A 41 -3.81 -17.10 -1.47
CA ALA A 41 -2.57 -17.80 -1.81
C ALA A 41 -2.85 -19.22 -2.34
N TYR A 42 -3.82 -19.93 -1.77
CA TYR A 42 -4.20 -21.25 -2.27
C TYR A 42 -4.70 -21.20 -3.72
N GLN A 43 -5.52 -20.22 -4.06
CA GLN A 43 -5.98 -20.04 -5.44
C GLN A 43 -4.82 -19.66 -6.37
N MET A 44 -3.89 -18.83 -5.91
CA MET A 44 -2.68 -18.48 -6.66
C MET A 44 -1.79 -19.70 -6.94
N GLU A 45 -1.70 -20.66 -6.00
CA GLU A 45 -0.99 -21.93 -6.24
C GLU A 45 -1.68 -22.82 -7.28
N LEU A 46 -3.00 -22.73 -7.41
CA LEU A 46 -3.77 -23.53 -8.37
C LEU A 46 -3.81 -22.90 -9.76
N PHE A 47 -3.93 -21.59 -9.85
CA PHE A 47 -4.25 -20.86 -11.08
C PHE A 47 -3.14 -19.94 -11.56
N GLY A 48 -2.08 -19.76 -10.77
CA GLY A 48 -0.95 -18.87 -11.08
C GLY A 48 -0.88 -17.64 -10.21
N SER A 49 0.32 -17.07 -10.10
CA SER A 49 0.62 -15.92 -9.24
C SER A 49 -0.13 -14.64 -9.64
N GLU A 50 -0.57 -14.54 -10.89
CA GLU A 50 -1.32 -13.39 -11.42
C GLU A 50 -2.83 -13.48 -11.18
N TRP A 51 -3.35 -14.64 -10.77
CA TRP A 51 -4.78 -14.93 -10.68
C TRP A 51 -5.63 -13.84 -9.99
N PRO A 52 -5.24 -13.24 -8.84
CA PRO A 52 -6.04 -12.19 -8.20
C PRO A 52 -6.16 -10.91 -9.04
N ALA A 53 -5.17 -10.67 -9.90
CA ALA A 53 -5.08 -9.47 -10.72
C ALA A 53 -5.63 -9.63 -12.15
N GLU A 54 -5.92 -10.85 -12.61
CA GLU A 54 -6.38 -11.09 -13.99
C GLU A 54 -7.58 -10.24 -14.41
N VAL A 55 -8.50 -9.99 -13.49
CA VAL A 55 -9.73 -9.21 -13.76
C VAL A 55 -9.58 -7.76 -13.37
N VAL A 56 -9.05 -7.48 -12.18
CA VAL A 56 -9.00 -6.12 -11.62
C VAL A 56 -7.70 -5.38 -11.97
N GLY A 57 -6.64 -6.12 -12.28
CA GLY A 57 -5.32 -5.55 -12.55
C GLY A 57 -5.32 -4.51 -13.68
N PRO A 58 -5.91 -4.78 -14.85
CA PRO A 58 -5.99 -3.79 -15.93
C PRO A 58 -6.72 -2.50 -15.56
N GLU A 59 -7.70 -2.59 -14.66
CA GLU A 59 -8.42 -1.41 -14.15
C GLU A 59 -7.54 -0.57 -13.21
N LEU A 60 -6.80 -1.25 -12.34
CA LEU A 60 -5.86 -0.61 -11.42
C LEU A 60 -4.69 0.02 -12.18
N ALA A 61 -4.09 -0.73 -13.11
CA ALA A 61 -2.99 -0.27 -13.93
C ALA A 61 -3.33 0.92 -14.86
N ALA A 62 -4.61 1.21 -15.06
CA ALA A 62 -5.06 2.37 -15.84
C ALA A 62 -5.06 3.69 -15.04
N ALA A 63 -4.82 3.65 -13.73
CA ALA A 63 -4.68 4.85 -12.90
C ALA A 63 -3.30 5.52 -13.10
N ASP A 64 -3.21 6.81 -12.80
CA ASP A 64 -1.92 7.55 -12.79
C ASP A 64 -1.05 7.18 -11.59
N ILE A 65 -1.68 6.75 -10.50
CA ILE A 65 -1.04 6.20 -9.31
C ILE A 65 -1.91 5.04 -8.82
N THR A 66 -1.31 3.86 -8.72
CA THR A 66 -1.94 2.68 -8.10
C THR A 66 -1.28 2.37 -6.77
N HIS A 67 -2.04 2.48 -5.72
CA HIS A 67 -1.67 2.19 -4.35
C HIS A 67 -2.30 0.89 -3.89
N ILE A 68 -1.54 0.06 -3.19
CA ILE A 68 -2.06 -1.06 -2.41
C ILE A 68 -1.62 -0.97 -0.96
N SER A 69 -2.45 -1.49 -0.05
CA SER A 69 -2.09 -1.74 1.34
C SER A 69 -1.69 -3.21 1.49
N ASN A 70 -0.39 -3.52 1.61
CA ASN A 70 0.05 -4.90 1.83
C ASN A 70 0.32 -5.16 3.31
N GLU A 71 -0.48 -6.07 3.87
CA GLU A 71 -0.47 -6.32 5.31
C GLU A 71 0.58 -7.34 5.74
N VAL A 72 1.10 -8.17 4.84
CA VAL A 72 1.93 -9.33 5.17
C VAL A 72 3.31 -9.28 4.51
N PRO A 73 4.37 -9.82 5.15
CA PRO A 73 5.71 -9.81 4.57
C PRO A 73 5.84 -10.81 3.42
N PHE A 74 6.70 -10.49 2.45
CA PHE A 74 7.20 -11.47 1.51
C PHE A 74 8.29 -12.33 2.17
N VAL A 75 8.10 -13.67 2.14
CA VAL A 75 9.00 -14.63 2.78
C VAL A 75 9.35 -15.74 1.80
N ALA A 76 10.63 -15.97 1.54
CA ALA A 76 11.12 -16.94 0.55
C ALA A 76 10.63 -18.38 0.80
N GLY A 77 10.45 -18.77 2.05
CA GLY A 77 9.96 -20.09 2.45
C GLY A 77 8.46 -20.15 2.78
N CYS A 78 7.70 -19.11 2.45
CA CYS A 78 6.28 -19.03 2.79
C CYS A 78 5.50 -20.22 2.23
N LYS A 79 4.65 -20.82 3.07
CA LYS A 79 3.75 -21.91 2.69
C LYS A 79 2.31 -21.48 2.92
N VAL A 80 1.44 -21.85 1.98
CA VAL A 80 0.00 -21.66 2.15
C VAL A 80 -0.47 -22.41 3.39
N ASN A 81 -1.16 -21.71 4.27
CA ASN A 81 -1.78 -22.27 5.47
C ASN A 81 -3.25 -21.84 5.53
N LEU A 82 -4.15 -22.83 5.48
CA LEU A 82 -5.59 -22.62 5.50
C LEU A 82 -6.23 -22.82 6.89
N ALA A 83 -5.42 -23.13 7.91
CA ALA A 83 -5.93 -23.34 9.25
C ALA A 83 -6.57 -22.04 9.79
N GLU A 84 -7.78 -22.15 10.32
CA GLU A 84 -8.56 -21.00 10.80
C GLU A 84 -7.93 -20.34 12.02
N ASP A 85 -7.20 -21.10 12.83
CA ASP A 85 -6.49 -20.67 14.03
C ASP A 85 -5.06 -20.16 13.76
N ASN A 86 -4.63 -20.11 12.49
CA ASN A 86 -3.37 -19.52 12.11
C ASN A 86 -3.53 -18.01 11.91
N PHE A 87 -2.77 -17.25 12.68
CA PHE A 87 -2.69 -15.78 12.61
C PHE A 87 -1.30 -15.26 12.20
N ASN A 88 -0.40 -16.15 11.78
CA ASN A 88 0.89 -15.78 11.21
C ASN A 88 0.81 -15.87 9.69
N PHE A 89 0.94 -14.74 9.02
CA PHE A 89 0.72 -14.61 7.59
C PHE A 89 1.99 -14.21 6.84
N CYS A 90 2.18 -14.78 5.68
CA CYS A 90 3.22 -14.38 4.73
C CYS A 90 2.73 -14.57 3.29
N SER A 91 3.43 -13.92 2.36
CA SER A 91 3.29 -14.10 0.92
C SER A 91 4.58 -14.66 0.33
N LYS A 92 4.48 -15.46 -0.74
CA LYS A 92 5.66 -15.86 -1.52
C LYS A 92 6.17 -14.71 -2.37
N PRO A 93 7.50 -14.56 -2.57
CA PRO A 93 8.05 -13.56 -3.49
C PRO A 93 7.47 -13.63 -4.92
N SER A 94 7.14 -14.83 -5.42
CA SER A 94 6.52 -15.02 -6.74
C SER A 94 5.13 -14.36 -6.88
N TYR A 95 4.46 -14.02 -5.79
CA TYR A 95 3.17 -13.33 -5.84
C TYR A 95 3.29 -11.84 -6.21
N LEU A 96 4.51 -11.34 -6.33
CA LEU A 96 4.79 -10.03 -6.90
C LEU A 96 4.18 -9.85 -8.30
N ASP A 97 4.02 -10.93 -9.06
CA ASP A 97 3.41 -10.90 -10.39
C ASP A 97 2.02 -10.26 -10.39
N SER A 98 1.20 -10.52 -9.36
CA SER A 98 -0.10 -9.85 -9.18
C SER A 98 0.03 -8.34 -9.01
N LEU A 99 1.02 -7.87 -8.28
CA LEU A 99 1.26 -6.44 -8.06
C LEU A 99 1.74 -5.78 -9.35
N THR A 100 2.63 -6.46 -10.07
CA THR A 100 3.14 -6.02 -11.36
C THR A 100 2.02 -5.90 -12.40
N LEU A 101 1.16 -6.92 -12.50
CA LEU A 101 0.00 -6.91 -13.42
C LEU A 101 -1.01 -5.81 -13.06
N SER A 102 -1.12 -5.47 -11.78
CA SER A 102 -1.96 -4.39 -11.29
C SER A 102 -1.35 -2.99 -11.46
N GLY A 103 -0.13 -2.88 -11.99
CA GLY A 103 0.55 -1.60 -12.19
C GLY A 103 0.82 -0.85 -10.88
N VAL A 104 1.15 -1.56 -9.81
CA VAL A 104 1.32 -0.97 -8.48
C VAL A 104 2.52 -0.03 -8.44
N ASP A 105 2.30 1.20 -7.99
CA ASP A 105 3.29 2.27 -7.88
C ASP A 105 3.80 2.50 -6.47
N ILE A 106 2.99 2.16 -5.45
CA ILE A 106 3.30 2.45 -4.04
C ILE A 106 2.59 1.47 -3.11
N ILE A 107 3.30 1.08 -2.06
CA ILE A 107 2.83 0.12 -1.07
C ILE A 107 2.65 0.80 0.29
N GLY A 108 1.44 0.73 0.86
CA GLY A 108 1.19 1.02 2.26
C GLY A 108 1.53 -0.19 3.13
N LEU A 109 2.35 0.00 4.15
CA LEU A 109 2.76 -1.02 5.12
C LEU A 109 2.22 -0.73 6.52
N THR A 110 0.96 -0.30 6.59
CA THR A 110 0.30 0.03 7.86
C THR A 110 -0.25 -1.19 8.60
N GLY A 111 -0.25 -2.36 7.98
CA GLY A 111 -0.77 -3.59 8.56
C GLY A 111 -0.02 -4.06 9.80
N ASN A 112 -0.68 -4.89 10.61
CA ASN A 112 -0.11 -5.42 11.85
C ASN A 112 0.62 -6.76 11.68
N HIS A 113 0.65 -7.32 10.47
CA HIS A 113 1.24 -8.63 10.17
C HIS A 113 2.65 -8.59 9.55
N GLN A 114 3.25 -7.40 9.37
CA GLN A 114 4.58 -7.27 8.76
C GLN A 114 5.68 -8.06 9.48
N ASN A 115 5.54 -8.27 10.78
CA ASN A 115 6.53 -8.94 11.63
C ASN A 115 6.14 -10.39 12.03
N ASP A 116 5.13 -10.98 11.39
CA ASP A 116 4.63 -12.32 11.76
C ASP A 116 5.67 -13.44 11.66
N PHE A 117 6.63 -13.27 10.76
CA PHE A 117 7.77 -14.20 10.58
C PHE A 117 9.07 -13.70 11.21
N GLY A 118 8.96 -12.72 12.11
CA GLY A 118 10.08 -12.10 12.81
C GLY A 118 10.71 -10.93 12.07
N TYR A 119 11.58 -10.22 12.77
CA TYR A 119 12.15 -8.97 12.30
C TYR A 119 13.11 -9.12 11.12
N ASP A 120 13.80 -10.27 11.00
CA ASP A 120 14.70 -10.51 9.87
C ASP A 120 13.90 -10.74 8.59
N ALA A 121 12.82 -11.53 8.66
CA ALA A 121 11.91 -11.70 7.52
C ALA A 121 11.25 -10.38 7.09
N ALA A 122 10.92 -9.51 8.04
CA ALA A 122 10.40 -8.18 7.74
C ALA A 122 11.46 -7.30 7.04
N ARG A 123 12.74 -7.37 7.46
CA ARG A 123 13.85 -6.68 6.77
C ARG A 123 14.04 -7.19 5.36
N ASP A 124 14.02 -8.51 5.18
CA ASP A 124 14.14 -9.14 3.86
C ASP A 124 12.98 -8.73 2.95
N SER A 125 11.76 -8.63 3.50
CA SER A 125 10.58 -8.15 2.76
C SER A 125 10.71 -6.67 2.36
N LEU A 126 11.26 -5.81 3.22
CA LEU A 126 11.53 -4.41 2.88
C LEU A 126 12.60 -4.30 1.78
N ALA A 127 13.67 -5.08 1.86
CA ALA A 127 14.71 -5.16 0.82
C ALA A 127 14.12 -5.67 -0.51
N PHE A 128 13.22 -6.65 -0.45
CA PHE A 128 12.54 -7.19 -1.63
C PHE A 128 11.70 -6.11 -2.34
N TYR A 129 11.00 -5.24 -1.62
CA TYR A 129 10.30 -4.10 -2.24
C TYR A 129 11.27 -3.14 -2.90
N GLU A 130 12.38 -2.79 -2.24
CA GLU A 130 13.41 -1.88 -2.77
C GLU A 130 14.04 -2.45 -4.04
N GLU A 131 14.44 -3.74 -4.04
CA GLU A 131 15.02 -4.45 -5.19
C GLU A 131 14.08 -4.49 -6.40
N ASN A 132 12.77 -4.48 -6.17
CA ASN A 132 11.75 -4.48 -7.23
C ASN A 132 11.21 -3.07 -7.56
N GLY A 133 11.83 -2.02 -7.03
CA GLY A 133 11.48 -0.64 -7.34
C GLY A 133 10.12 -0.21 -6.82
N LEU A 134 9.59 -0.87 -5.79
CA LEU A 134 8.31 -0.59 -5.16
C LEU A 134 8.53 0.25 -3.88
N PRO A 135 8.28 1.56 -3.93
CA PRO A 135 8.39 2.39 -2.74
C PRO A 135 7.34 2.04 -1.70
N VAL A 136 7.71 2.15 -0.43
CA VAL A 136 6.85 1.84 0.71
C VAL A 136 6.68 3.05 1.62
N TYR A 137 5.58 3.08 2.38
CA TYR A 137 5.34 4.06 3.45
C TYR A 137 4.47 3.45 4.55
N GLY A 138 4.40 4.11 5.71
CA GLY A 138 3.60 3.65 6.85
C GLY A 138 4.19 2.44 7.57
N GLY A 139 5.31 1.93 7.10
CA GLY A 139 6.17 0.93 7.70
C GLY A 139 7.59 1.11 7.23
N GLY A 140 8.57 0.52 7.92
CA GLY A 140 9.97 0.71 7.59
C GLY A 140 10.92 -0.11 8.44
N ILE A 141 12.22 0.05 8.16
CA ILE A 141 13.31 -0.68 8.83
C ILE A 141 13.47 -0.27 10.30
N ASP A 142 13.02 0.94 10.62
CA ASP A 142 13.00 1.52 11.95
C ASP A 142 11.85 2.54 12.08
N LYS A 143 11.70 3.12 13.26
CA LYS A 143 10.67 4.13 13.55
C LYS A 143 10.76 5.35 12.63
N THR A 144 11.97 5.81 12.34
CA THR A 144 12.18 6.99 11.48
C THR A 144 11.66 6.74 10.07
N ALA A 145 12.02 5.60 9.50
CA ALA A 145 11.57 5.20 8.17
C ALA A 145 10.04 4.96 8.12
N ALA A 146 9.48 4.31 9.16
CA ALA A 146 8.04 4.03 9.21
C ALA A 146 7.17 5.29 9.25
N PHE A 147 7.61 6.35 9.94
CA PHE A 147 6.91 7.64 10.03
C PHE A 147 7.24 8.61 8.88
N ALA A 148 8.21 8.29 8.03
CA ALA A 148 8.60 9.18 6.94
C ALA A 148 7.47 9.29 5.89
N PRO A 149 7.12 10.52 5.46
CA PRO A 149 6.22 10.71 4.35
C PRO A 149 6.86 10.22 3.04
N TYR A 150 6.08 9.52 2.21
CA TYR A 150 6.48 9.27 0.84
C TYR A 150 5.86 10.34 -0.08
N TYR A 151 6.67 10.90 -0.98
CA TYR A 151 6.24 11.95 -1.90
C TYR A 151 6.23 11.46 -3.34
N ARG A 152 5.15 11.77 -4.07
CA ARG A 152 5.03 11.49 -5.49
C ARG A 152 4.33 12.64 -6.21
N THR A 153 4.77 12.93 -7.42
CA THR A 153 4.11 13.89 -8.30
C THR A 153 3.52 13.17 -9.50
N ALA A 154 2.26 13.44 -9.81
CA ALA A 154 1.59 12.94 -11.00
C ALA A 154 0.72 14.07 -11.59
N ASN A 155 0.80 14.25 -12.90
CA ASN A 155 0.06 15.28 -13.65
C ASN A 155 0.10 16.68 -13.00
N GLY A 156 1.27 17.06 -12.48
CA GLY A 156 1.49 18.35 -11.82
C GLY A 156 0.99 18.45 -10.38
N THR A 157 0.29 17.44 -9.85
CA THR A 157 -0.17 17.38 -8.45
C THR A 157 0.86 16.65 -7.59
N ARG A 158 1.26 17.27 -6.49
CA ARG A 158 2.20 16.70 -5.52
C ARG A 158 1.44 16.02 -4.39
N PHE A 159 1.71 14.74 -4.20
CA PHE A 159 1.11 13.92 -3.16
C PHE A 159 2.12 13.64 -2.05
N ALA A 160 1.63 13.57 -0.81
CA ALA A 160 2.34 12.99 0.32
C ALA A 160 1.49 11.85 0.90
N PHE A 161 2.11 10.70 1.07
CA PHE A 161 1.49 9.51 1.65
C PHE A 161 2.06 9.31 3.05
N LEU A 162 1.17 9.12 4.01
CA LEU A 162 1.47 8.82 5.41
C LEU A 162 0.69 7.59 5.83
N GLY A 163 1.26 6.80 6.72
CA GLY A 163 0.58 5.63 7.27
C GLY A 163 0.68 5.56 8.78
N ALA A 164 -0.31 4.96 9.43
CA ALA A 164 -0.24 4.64 10.85
C ALA A 164 -1.08 3.42 11.20
N ASN A 165 -0.64 2.66 12.19
CA ASN A 165 -1.28 1.47 12.70
C ASN A 165 -1.69 1.68 14.15
N MET A 166 -2.99 1.62 14.41
CA MET A 166 -3.55 1.68 15.77
C MET A 166 -3.80 0.30 16.35
N TYR A 167 -3.87 -0.72 15.51
CA TYR A 167 -4.19 -2.09 15.91
C TYR A 167 -3.01 -3.02 15.68
N GLY A 168 -2.44 -3.52 16.72
CA GLY A 168 -1.40 -4.51 16.61
C GLY A 168 -1.19 -5.24 17.88
N PRO A 169 -0.43 -6.33 17.91
CA PRO A 169 0.45 -6.54 19.05
C PRO A 169 1.64 -5.59 18.96
N SER A 170 2.24 -5.23 20.09
CA SER A 170 3.35 -4.26 20.14
C SER A 170 4.58 -4.63 19.29
N PHE A 171 4.72 -5.91 18.93
CA PHE A 171 5.78 -6.35 18.04
C PHE A 171 5.57 -5.95 16.57
N ALA A 172 4.34 -5.56 16.19
CA ALA A 172 4.04 -5.09 14.83
C ALA A 172 4.59 -3.69 14.55
N TRP A 173 4.84 -2.90 15.60
CA TRP A 173 5.27 -1.51 15.45
C TRP A 173 6.78 -1.38 15.35
N ALA A 174 7.21 -0.47 14.48
CA ALA A 174 8.61 -0.08 14.35
C ALA A 174 9.13 0.61 15.60
N THR A 175 10.38 0.33 15.95
CA THR A 175 11.11 1.03 17.01
C THR A 175 12.42 1.58 16.42
N ASP A 176 13.24 2.24 17.23
CA ASP A 176 14.51 2.80 16.75
C ASP A 176 15.46 1.76 16.14
N ASN A 177 15.29 0.47 16.45
CA ASN A 177 16.15 -0.61 15.99
C ASN A 177 15.39 -1.86 15.47
N ARG A 178 14.08 -1.77 15.29
CA ARG A 178 13.25 -2.86 14.78
C ARG A 178 12.33 -2.38 13.66
N PRO A 179 12.18 -3.18 12.59
CA PRO A 179 11.22 -2.89 11.53
C PRO A 179 9.78 -3.05 12.02
N GLY A 180 8.87 -2.46 11.28
CA GLY A 180 7.43 -2.59 11.51
C GLY A 180 6.64 -1.42 10.96
N SER A 181 5.34 -1.39 11.25
CA SER A 181 4.45 -0.30 10.91
C SER A 181 4.63 0.90 11.86
N ALA A 182 4.28 2.09 11.38
CA ALA A 182 4.23 3.29 12.22
C ALA A 182 3.12 3.16 13.26
N GLU A 183 3.45 3.16 14.55
CA GLU A 183 2.45 3.19 15.62
C GLU A 183 1.63 4.49 15.52
N TYR A 184 0.31 4.38 15.65
CA TYR A 184 -0.55 5.56 15.60
C TYR A 184 -0.24 6.54 16.74
N ASP A 185 0.17 7.73 16.36
CA ASP A 185 0.37 8.88 17.25
C ASP A 185 -0.23 10.13 16.60
N LEU A 186 -1.34 10.60 17.15
CA LEU A 186 -2.04 11.77 16.61
C LEU A 186 -1.17 13.03 16.63
N GLY A 187 -0.28 13.16 17.63
CA GLY A 187 0.62 14.31 17.75
C GLY A 187 1.65 14.33 16.61
N ILE A 188 2.32 13.20 16.39
CA ILE A 188 3.30 13.04 15.30
C ILE A 188 2.62 13.24 13.95
N LEU A 189 1.49 12.56 13.71
CA LEU A 189 0.76 12.62 12.45
C LEU A 189 0.31 14.05 12.13
N SER A 190 -0.30 14.72 13.11
CA SER A 190 -0.77 16.10 12.95
C SER A 190 0.38 17.08 12.73
N ALA A 191 1.51 16.93 13.44
CA ALA A 191 2.69 17.76 13.26
C ALA A 191 3.30 17.56 11.87
N THR A 192 3.37 16.31 11.39
CA THR A 192 3.88 15.96 10.06
C THR A 192 3.01 16.59 8.96
N ILE A 193 1.68 16.42 9.04
CA ILE A 193 0.74 17.01 8.07
C ILE A 193 0.89 18.54 8.05
N ARG A 194 0.95 19.18 9.22
CA ARG A 194 1.15 20.63 9.33
C ARG A 194 2.46 21.06 8.69
N SER A 195 3.56 20.40 8.99
CA SER A 195 4.88 20.69 8.41
C SER A 195 4.87 20.56 6.88
N ILE A 196 4.21 19.53 6.32
CA ILE A 196 4.05 19.34 4.88
C ILE A 196 3.32 20.54 4.26
N LYS A 197 2.23 20.99 4.87
CA LYS A 197 1.43 22.12 4.37
C LYS A 197 2.12 23.46 4.53
N GLU A 198 2.72 23.74 5.67
CA GLU A 198 3.45 25.00 5.94
C GLU A 198 4.66 25.16 5.03
N LYS A 199 5.38 24.07 4.74
CA LYS A 199 6.54 24.07 3.83
C LYS A 199 6.16 23.91 2.37
N ASN A 200 4.88 23.81 2.04
CA ASN A 200 4.36 23.60 0.69
C ASN A 200 5.03 22.41 -0.03
N LEU A 201 5.18 21.29 0.66
CA LEU A 201 5.83 20.08 0.12
C LEU A 201 4.87 19.21 -0.70
N ALA A 202 3.56 19.27 -0.43
CA ALA A 202 2.54 18.53 -1.17
C ALA A 202 1.22 19.31 -1.24
N ASP A 203 0.52 19.14 -2.36
CA ASP A 203 -0.81 19.69 -2.59
C ASP A 203 -1.88 18.85 -1.91
N VAL A 204 -1.71 17.52 -1.97
CA VAL A 204 -2.59 16.52 -1.37
C VAL A 204 -1.81 15.69 -0.36
N VAL A 205 -2.37 15.52 0.84
CA VAL A 205 -1.85 14.60 1.86
C VAL A 205 -2.86 13.49 2.06
N LEU A 206 -2.40 12.25 1.90
CA LEU A 206 -3.18 11.03 2.08
C LEU A 206 -2.67 10.32 3.33
N VAL A 207 -3.60 9.84 4.14
CA VAL A 207 -3.29 9.10 5.36
C VAL A 207 -4.01 7.77 5.31
N GLU A 208 -3.23 6.69 5.37
CA GLU A 208 -3.73 5.34 5.53
C GLU A 208 -3.70 4.96 7.01
N LEU A 209 -4.81 4.45 7.50
CA LEU A 209 -4.92 4.02 8.89
C LEU A 209 -5.34 2.55 8.96
N GLN A 210 -4.53 1.74 9.65
CA GLN A 210 -4.95 0.42 10.10
C GLN A 210 -5.73 0.60 11.41
N TRP A 211 -7.02 0.24 11.37
CA TRP A 211 -7.94 0.42 12.49
C TRP A 211 -8.70 -0.86 12.76
N GLN A 212 -8.96 -1.16 14.02
CA GLN A 212 -9.82 -2.28 14.38
C GLN A 212 -11.29 -1.87 14.24
N GLU A 213 -12.10 -2.73 13.65
CA GLU A 213 -13.55 -2.63 13.78
C GLU A 213 -13.97 -2.99 15.20
N SER A 214 -14.86 -2.19 15.79
CA SER A 214 -15.41 -2.41 17.15
C SER A 214 -16.60 -3.36 17.11
#